data_ce94426711b1e797347adb0c97cb6101
#
_entry.id   ce94426711b1e797347adb0c97cb6101
#
_cell.length_a   1.000
_cell.length_b   1.000
_cell.length_c   1.000
_cell.angle_alpha   90.00
_cell.angle_beta   90.00
_cell.angle_gamma   90.00
#
_symmetry.space_group_name_H-M   'P 1'
#
loop_
_entity.id
_entity.type
_entity.pdbx_description
1 polymer ?
#
loop_
_entity_poly.entity_id
_entity_poly.type
_entity_poly.pdbx_seq_one_letter_code
_entity_poly.pdbx_strand_id
1 'polypeptide(L)'
;AEPFSSAELAHGPMALLRMGFPILMFSQNDGTRPGIVELATALREKGADLFVAEEGDAAPGRLPVVADMHPAVAPLAMIQSFYRLADKVAAARGLDPDTPRHLKKVTETL
;
A
#
# COMPACT_ATOMS: atom_id res chain seq x y z
N ALA A 1 -2.85 -3.27 -8.65
CA ALA A 1 -2.45 -2.11 -7.83
C ALA A 1 -1.43 -1.26 -8.59
N GLU A 2 -1.49 0.04 -8.42
CA GLU A 2 -0.51 0.97 -9.00
C GLU A 2 0.27 1.65 -7.87
N PRO A 3 1.60 1.66 -7.92
CA PRO A 3 2.43 2.34 -6.95
C PRO A 3 2.57 3.82 -7.30
N PHE A 4 2.52 4.67 -6.27
CA PHE A 4 2.77 6.10 -6.36
C PHE A 4 3.68 6.55 -5.22
N SER A 5 4.55 7.50 -5.48
CA SER A 5 5.19 8.24 -4.40
C SER A 5 4.19 9.22 -3.77
N SER A 6 4.48 9.68 -2.55
CA SER A 6 3.65 10.69 -1.87
C SER A 6 3.53 11.99 -2.70
N ALA A 7 4.60 12.39 -3.38
CA ALA A 7 4.60 13.57 -4.25
C ALA A 7 3.72 13.36 -5.50
N GLU A 8 3.82 12.21 -6.16
CA GLU A 8 2.97 11.88 -7.30
C GLU A 8 1.49 11.84 -6.90
N LEU A 9 1.17 11.30 -5.74
CA LEU A 9 -0.21 11.26 -5.25
C LEU A 9 -0.75 12.66 -4.95
N ALA A 10 0.08 13.56 -4.40
CA ALA A 10 -0.31 14.94 -4.11
C ALA A 10 -0.61 15.75 -5.39
N HIS A 11 0.10 15.48 -6.48
CA HIS A 11 -0.04 16.16 -7.77
C HIS A 11 -0.83 15.34 -8.81
N GLY A 12 -1.14 14.11 -8.50
CA GLY A 12 -1.65 13.11 -9.44
C GLY A 12 -3.12 12.80 -9.27
N PRO A 13 -3.51 11.56 -9.47
CA PRO A 13 -4.86 11.20 -9.86
C PRO A 13 -5.88 11.33 -8.73
N MET A 14 -6.21 12.57 -8.35
CA MET A 14 -7.36 12.87 -7.47
C MET A 14 -8.66 12.24 -8.01
N ALA A 15 -8.69 11.89 -9.30
CA ALA A 15 -9.77 11.12 -9.90
C ALA A 15 -9.93 9.72 -9.29
N LEU A 16 -8.84 9.07 -8.87
CA LEU A 16 -8.88 7.75 -8.23
C LEU A 16 -9.62 7.80 -6.88
N LEU A 17 -9.50 8.91 -6.14
CA LEU A 17 -10.22 9.11 -4.88
C LEU A 17 -11.74 9.15 -5.09
N ARG A 18 -12.19 9.75 -6.18
CA ARG A 18 -13.61 9.81 -6.54
C ARG A 18 -14.20 8.49 -6.99
N MET A 19 -13.35 7.55 -7.41
CA MET A 19 -13.75 6.20 -7.84
C MET A 19 -13.83 5.20 -6.69
N GLY A 20 -13.54 5.61 -5.44
CA GLY A 20 -13.63 4.76 -4.27
C GLY A 20 -12.57 3.65 -4.21
N PHE A 21 -11.42 3.85 -4.86
CA PHE A 21 -10.32 2.90 -4.75
C PHE A 21 -9.68 2.97 -3.36
N PRO A 22 -9.44 1.81 -2.72
CA PRO A 22 -8.71 1.77 -1.48
C PRO A 22 -7.24 2.14 -1.69
N ILE A 23 -6.70 2.92 -0.78
CA ILE A 23 -5.31 3.36 -0.77
C ILE A 23 -4.60 2.67 0.39
N LEU A 24 -3.46 2.04 0.12
CA LEU A 24 -2.54 1.56 1.14
C LEU A 24 -1.29 2.45 1.13
N MET A 25 -1.04 3.13 2.24
CA MET A 25 0.15 3.94 2.45
C MET A 25 1.16 3.20 3.32
N PHE A 26 2.44 3.34 2.99
CA PHE A 26 3.53 2.86 3.83
C PHE A 26 4.15 4.03 4.58
N SER A 27 4.20 3.95 5.91
CA SER A 27 4.75 4.97 6.79
C SER A 27 5.91 4.40 7.60
N GLN A 28 7.12 4.81 7.30
CA GLN A 28 8.29 4.45 8.09
C GLN A 28 8.40 5.31 9.33
N ASN A 29 9.04 4.77 10.37
CA ASN A 29 9.34 5.53 11.59
C ASN A 29 10.67 6.29 11.41
N ASP A 30 10.67 7.27 10.52
CA ASP A 30 11.81 8.12 10.19
C ASP A 30 11.38 9.57 9.93
N GLY A 31 12.29 10.39 9.43
CA GLY A 31 12.05 11.81 9.14
C GLY A 31 10.97 12.08 8.08
N THR A 32 10.51 11.08 7.33
CA THR A 32 9.45 11.23 6.32
C THR A 32 8.06 11.12 6.93
N ARG A 33 7.94 10.55 8.12
CA ARG A 33 6.66 10.27 8.80
C ARG A 33 5.73 11.49 8.92
N PRO A 34 6.19 12.69 9.31
CA PRO A 34 5.30 13.85 9.41
C PRO A 34 4.56 14.18 8.11
N GLY A 35 5.27 14.15 6.97
CA GLY A 35 4.68 14.39 5.66
C GLY A 35 3.67 13.31 5.25
N ILE A 36 3.93 12.06 5.62
CA ILE A 36 2.99 10.95 5.36
C ILE A 36 1.71 11.10 6.20
N VAL A 37 1.85 11.50 7.48
CA VAL A 37 0.70 11.75 8.37
C VAL A 37 -0.16 12.90 7.86
N GLU A 38 0.44 13.99 7.43
CA GLU A 38 -0.25 15.12 6.84
C GLU A 38 -1.02 14.72 5.58
N LEU A 39 -0.38 14.01 4.67
CA LEU A 39 -1.01 13.49 3.46
C LEU A 39 -2.15 12.53 3.78
N ALA A 40 -1.97 11.61 4.74
CA ALA A 40 -3.01 10.68 5.16
C ALA A 40 -4.25 11.41 5.71
N THR A 41 -4.04 12.46 6.48
CA THR A 41 -5.11 13.30 7.01
C THR A 41 -5.89 13.98 5.88
N ALA A 42 -5.19 14.62 4.97
CA ALA A 42 -5.79 15.29 3.82
C ALA A 42 -6.59 14.33 2.91
N LEU A 43 -6.09 13.10 2.73
CA LEU A 43 -6.81 12.07 1.95
C LEU A 43 -8.08 11.60 2.65
N ARG A 44 -8.04 11.40 3.98
CA ARG A 44 -9.22 11.02 4.77
C ARG A 44 -10.30 12.11 4.74
N GLU A 45 -9.91 13.38 4.84
CA GLU A 45 -10.84 14.52 4.74
C GLU A 45 -11.53 14.57 3.38
N LYS A 46 -10.88 14.07 2.33
CA LYS A 46 -11.46 13.94 0.98
C LYS A 46 -12.27 12.66 0.78
N GLY A 47 -12.45 11.87 1.82
CA GLY A 47 -13.25 10.65 1.79
C GLY A 47 -12.54 9.43 1.20
N ALA A 48 -11.21 9.42 1.18
CA ALA A 48 -10.45 8.26 0.72
C ALA A 48 -10.60 7.07 1.67
N ASP A 49 -10.76 5.87 1.12
CA ASP A 49 -10.67 4.61 1.86
C ASP A 49 -9.17 4.28 2.05
N LEU A 50 -8.62 4.70 3.19
CA LEU A 50 -7.20 4.73 3.45
C LEU A 50 -6.79 3.76 4.56
N PHE A 51 -5.84 2.90 4.22
CA PHE A 51 -5.12 2.03 5.14
C PHE A 51 -3.67 2.48 5.24
N VAL A 52 -3.11 2.46 6.44
CA VAL A 52 -1.70 2.83 6.67
C VAL A 52 -0.95 1.64 7.23
N ALA A 53 0.10 1.23 6.52
CA ALA A 53 1.06 0.24 7.01
C ALA A 53 2.14 0.96 7.82
N GLU A 54 2.15 0.77 9.13
CA GLU A 54 3.06 1.43 10.06
C GLU A 54 3.32 0.57 11.29
N GLU A 55 4.38 0.89 12.01
CA GLU A 55 4.68 0.26 13.29
C GLU A 55 3.58 0.57 14.33
N GLY A 56 3.27 -0.42 15.14
CA GLY A 56 2.30 -0.31 16.23
C GLY A 56 1.25 -1.41 16.21
N ASP A 57 0.34 -1.34 17.16
CA ASP A 57 -0.72 -2.32 17.32
C ASP A 57 -1.75 -2.25 16.19
N ALA A 58 -2.42 -3.38 15.95
CA ALA A 58 -3.51 -3.43 14.99
C ALA A 58 -4.64 -2.48 15.42
N ALA A 59 -5.12 -1.67 14.49
CA ALA A 59 -6.22 -0.75 14.68
C ALA A 59 -7.02 -0.61 13.38
N PRO A 60 -8.26 -0.11 13.43
CA PRO A 60 -9.02 0.17 12.21
C PRO A 60 -8.23 1.09 11.26
N GLY A 61 -8.08 0.66 10.01
CA GLY A 61 -7.31 1.39 8.99
C GLY A 61 -5.79 1.34 9.15
N ARG A 62 -5.28 0.54 10.08
CA ARG A 62 -3.84 0.30 10.26
C ARG A 62 -3.48 -1.14 9.92
N LEU A 63 -2.49 -1.31 9.04
CA LEU A 63 -1.84 -2.58 8.81
C LEU A 63 -0.56 -2.62 9.67
N PRO A 64 -0.49 -3.49 10.69
CA PRO A 64 0.71 -3.56 11.54
C PRO A 64 1.89 -4.11 10.74
N VAL A 65 3.04 -3.50 10.93
CA VAL A 65 4.33 -3.96 10.38
C VAL A 65 5.32 -4.22 11.51
N VAL A 66 6.37 -4.97 11.20
CA VAL A 66 7.41 -5.29 12.18
C VAL A 66 8.07 -4.00 12.67
N ALA A 67 8.13 -3.85 14.00
CA ALA A 67 8.75 -2.71 14.66
C ALA A 67 10.27 -2.87 14.82
N ASP A 68 10.94 -1.79 15.22
CA ASP A 68 12.36 -1.75 15.60
C ASP A 68 13.34 -2.19 14.51
N MET A 69 12.96 -2.06 13.24
CA MET A 69 13.86 -2.32 12.12
C MET A 69 14.68 -1.08 11.78
N HIS A 70 15.94 -1.33 11.39
CA HIS A 70 16.75 -0.25 10.84
C HIS A 70 16.06 0.41 9.63
N PRO A 71 16.02 1.75 9.50
CA PRO A 71 15.29 2.43 8.43
C PRO A 71 15.63 1.98 7.01
N ALA A 72 16.87 1.54 6.78
CA ALA A 72 17.29 0.99 5.48
C ALA A 72 16.66 -0.39 5.15
N VAL A 73 16.23 -1.14 6.16
CA VAL A 73 15.65 -2.49 6.03
C VAL A 73 14.12 -2.48 6.13
N ALA A 74 13.57 -1.49 6.82
CA ALA A 74 12.13 -1.36 7.04
C ALA A 74 11.29 -1.45 5.75
N PRO A 75 11.68 -0.87 4.61
CA PRO A 75 10.93 -0.99 3.35
C PRO A 75 10.75 -2.45 2.88
N LEU A 76 11.75 -3.30 3.09
CA LEU A 76 11.68 -4.72 2.71
C LEU A 76 10.64 -5.46 3.55
N ALA A 77 10.60 -5.21 4.86
CA ALA A 77 9.60 -5.79 5.75
C ALA A 77 8.17 -5.31 5.43
N MET A 78 8.02 -4.03 5.08
CA MET A 78 6.74 -3.46 4.68
C MET A 78 6.21 -4.10 3.39
N ILE A 79 7.05 -4.27 2.39
CA ILE A 79 6.69 -4.95 1.13
C ILE A 79 6.33 -6.42 1.39
N GLN A 80 7.06 -7.10 2.26
CA GLN A 80 6.72 -8.48 2.63
C GLN A 80 5.34 -8.57 3.30
N SER A 81 4.99 -7.63 4.16
CA SER A 81 3.65 -7.54 4.78
C SER A 81 2.58 -7.27 3.73
N PHE A 82 2.87 -6.45 2.75
CA PHE A 82 1.98 -6.19 1.61
C PHE A 82 1.72 -7.46 0.79
N TYR A 83 2.72 -8.26 0.48
CA TYR A 83 2.53 -9.51 -0.27
C TYR A 83 1.63 -10.49 0.47
N ARG A 84 1.78 -10.60 1.80
CA ARG A 84 0.88 -11.41 2.62
C ARG A 84 -0.57 -10.91 2.59
N LEU A 85 -0.75 -9.59 2.61
CA LEU A 85 -2.07 -8.98 2.47
C LEU A 85 -2.66 -9.26 1.09
N ALA A 86 -1.88 -9.06 0.03
CA ALA A 86 -2.30 -9.29 -1.35
C ALA A 86 -2.74 -10.74 -1.58
N ASP A 87 -1.98 -11.70 -1.05
CA ASP A 87 -2.32 -13.13 -1.10
C ASP A 87 -3.66 -13.42 -0.42
N LYS A 88 -3.85 -12.92 0.81
CA LYS A 88 -5.11 -13.08 1.54
C LYS A 88 -6.30 -12.44 0.83
N VAL A 89 -6.11 -11.24 0.26
CA VAL A 89 -7.17 -10.55 -0.49
C VAL A 89 -7.50 -11.31 -1.78
N ALA A 90 -6.51 -11.83 -2.49
CA ALA A 90 -6.71 -12.65 -3.68
C ALA A 90 -7.53 -13.90 -3.34
N ALA A 91 -7.13 -14.64 -2.29
CA ALA A 91 -7.85 -15.81 -1.82
C ALA A 91 -9.29 -15.49 -1.42
N ALA A 92 -9.53 -14.41 -0.67
CA ALA A 92 -10.86 -13.96 -0.27
C ALA A 92 -11.75 -13.58 -1.45
N ARG A 93 -11.16 -13.16 -2.56
CA ARG A 93 -11.85 -12.88 -3.83
C ARG A 93 -11.99 -14.09 -4.76
N GLY A 94 -11.53 -15.26 -4.33
CA GLY A 94 -11.51 -16.46 -5.17
C GLY A 94 -10.54 -16.38 -6.35
N LEU A 95 -9.50 -15.58 -6.22
CA LEU A 95 -8.45 -15.41 -7.23
C LEU A 95 -7.22 -16.23 -6.84
N ASP A 96 -6.55 -16.78 -7.84
CA ASP A 96 -5.26 -17.43 -7.66
C ASP A 96 -4.14 -16.42 -7.98
N PRO A 97 -3.30 -16.04 -7.00
CA PRO A 97 -2.23 -15.08 -7.23
C PRO A 97 -1.14 -15.61 -8.17
N ASP A 98 -1.01 -16.94 -8.30
CA ASP A 98 -0.02 -17.57 -9.18
C ASP A 98 -0.49 -17.65 -10.65
N THR A 99 -1.79 -17.52 -10.88
CA THR A 99 -2.40 -17.53 -12.21
C THR A 99 -3.27 -16.29 -12.45
N PRO A 100 -2.66 -15.09 -12.49
CA PRO A 100 -3.42 -13.86 -12.68
C PRO A 100 -4.14 -13.86 -14.04
N ARG A 101 -5.43 -13.55 -14.00
CA ARG A 101 -6.24 -13.38 -15.21
C ARG A 101 -5.64 -12.25 -16.05
N HIS A 102 -5.46 -12.48 -17.35
CA HIS A 102 -4.92 -11.52 -18.32
C HIS A 102 -3.40 -11.33 -18.34
N LEU A 103 -2.60 -12.01 -17.51
CA LEU A 103 -1.15 -12.04 -17.67
C LEU A 103 -0.79 -13.20 -18.63
N LYS A 104 -0.62 -12.89 -19.89
CA LYS A 104 0.11 -13.78 -20.80
C LYS A 104 1.59 -13.59 -20.51
N LYS A 105 2.28 -14.66 -20.09
CA LYS A 105 3.74 -14.68 -20.11
C LYS A 105 4.17 -14.53 -21.58
N VAL A 106 4.57 -13.32 -21.94
CA VAL A 106 5.27 -13.11 -23.22
C VAL A 106 6.75 -13.42 -22.95
N THR A 107 7.09 -14.69 -22.87
CA THR A 107 8.45 -15.16 -23.09
C THR A 107 8.41 -15.95 -24.39
N GLU A 108 8.36 -15.26 -25.49
CA GLU A 108 8.78 -15.84 -26.75
C GLU A 108 10.30 -15.80 -26.78
N THR A 109 10.93 -16.91 -26.39
CA THR A 109 12.31 -17.18 -26.73
C THR A 109 12.33 -17.56 -28.21
N LEU A 110 12.88 -16.66 -28.99
CA LEU A 110 13.31 -16.97 -30.36
C LEU A 110 14.48 -17.93 -30.31
#